data_cd7f8c1331475be09e49ef53dd9cd563
#
_entry.id   cd7f8c1331475be09e49ef53dd9cd563
#
_cell.length_a   1.000
_cell.length_b   1.000
_cell.length_c   1.000
_cell.angle_alpha   90.00
_cell.angle_beta   90.00
_cell.angle_gamma   90.00
#
_symmetry.space_group_name_H-M   'P 1'
#
loop_
_entity.id
_entity.type
_entity.pdbx_description
1 polymer ?
#
loop_
_entity_poly.entity_id
_entity_poly.type
_entity_poly.pdbx_seq_one_letter_code
_entity_poly.pdbx_strand_id
1 'polypeptide(L)' 'RKPEKKIYQLACETAKVDPESCVFIDDLKDNITGANQVGLHGVHYKNTLELIEELKDLNILND' A
#
# COMPACT_ATOMS: atom_id res chain seq x y z
N ARG A 1 12.53 14.15 1.11
CA ARG A 1 11.61 14.32 2.17
C ARG A 1 10.93 13.03 2.57
N LYS A 2 10.76 12.82 3.84
CA LYS A 2 10.20 11.56 4.30
C LYS A 2 8.70 11.58 4.26
N PRO A 3 8.08 10.46 3.90
CA PRO A 3 6.64 10.35 4.04
C PRO A 3 6.25 10.39 5.51
N GLU A 4 5.09 10.93 5.79
CA GLU A 4 4.62 11.05 7.16
C GLU A 4 3.64 9.94 7.46
N LYS A 5 3.92 9.23 8.55
CA LYS A 5 3.06 8.13 8.96
C LYS A 5 1.62 8.58 9.19
N LYS A 6 1.46 9.80 9.69
CA LYS A 6 0.14 10.32 9.99
C LYS A 6 -0.77 10.37 8.77
N ILE A 7 -0.18 10.62 7.58
CA ILE A 7 -0.99 10.70 6.37
C ILE A 7 -1.65 9.35 6.10
N TYR A 8 -0.90 8.27 6.25
CA TYR A 8 -1.45 6.94 6.00
C TYR A 8 -2.48 6.56 7.06
N GLN A 9 -2.19 6.90 8.32
CA GLN A 9 -3.14 6.62 9.40
C GLN A 9 -4.43 7.38 9.21
N LEU A 10 -4.33 8.65 8.84
CA LEU A 10 -5.51 9.47 8.62
C LEU A 10 -6.34 8.95 7.47
N ALA A 11 -5.68 8.50 6.39
CA ALA A 11 -6.40 7.96 5.25
C ALA A 11 -7.23 6.74 5.66
N CYS A 12 -6.64 5.85 6.46
CA CYS A 12 -7.36 4.66 6.91
C CYS A 12 -8.50 5.03 7.84
N GLU A 13 -8.28 5.99 8.74
CA GLU A 13 -9.34 6.45 9.65
C GLU A 13 -10.49 7.07 8.88
N THR A 14 -10.17 7.89 7.89
CA THR A 14 -11.20 8.54 7.09
C THR A 14 -12.01 7.52 6.31
N ALA A 15 -11.35 6.49 5.79
CA ALA A 15 -12.04 5.42 5.05
C ALA A 15 -12.69 4.41 5.99
N LYS A 16 -12.41 4.48 7.30
CA LYS A 16 -12.96 3.57 8.31
C LYS A 16 -12.58 2.13 8.04
N VAL A 17 -11.30 1.91 7.74
CA VAL A 17 -10.76 0.57 7.51
C VAL A 17 -9.51 0.39 8.34
N ASP A 18 -9.21 -0.87 8.68
CA ASP A 18 -7.97 -1.18 9.36
C ASP A 18 -6.80 -1.11 8.37
N PRO A 19 -5.63 -0.62 8.82
CA PRO A 19 -4.47 -0.56 7.91
C PRO A 19 -4.14 -1.89 7.26
N GLU A 20 -4.21 -2.98 8.01
CA GLU A 20 -3.87 -4.29 7.46
C GLU A 20 -4.84 -4.75 6.38
N SER A 21 -5.99 -4.09 6.26
CA SER A 21 -6.93 -4.37 5.18
C SER A 21 -6.71 -3.48 3.96
N CYS A 22 -5.69 -2.63 4.00
CA CYS A 22 -5.44 -1.66 2.95
C CYS A 22 -4.22 -2.05 2.15
N VAL A 23 -4.26 -1.77 0.85
CA VAL A 23 -3.10 -1.90 -0.03
C VAL A 23 -2.72 -0.51 -0.52
N PHE A 24 -1.45 -0.18 -0.39
CA PHE A 24 -0.93 1.10 -0.84
C PHE A 24 0.05 0.86 -2.00
N ILE A 25 -0.25 1.44 -3.14
CA ILE A 25 0.54 1.23 -4.35
C ILE A 25 1.21 2.54 -4.74
N ASP A 26 2.53 2.52 -4.91
CA ASP A 26 3.26 3.74 -5.24
C ASP A 26 4.56 3.34 -5.94
N ASP A 27 5.09 4.26 -6.76
CA ASP A 27 6.35 4.01 -7.44
C ASP A 27 7.56 4.49 -6.63
N LEU A 28 7.33 5.16 -5.52
CA LEU A 28 8.41 5.64 -4.66
C LEU A 28 8.59 4.70 -3.48
N LYS A 29 9.79 4.15 -3.36
CA LYS A 29 10.10 3.20 -2.30
C LYS A 29 9.91 3.76 -0.91
N ASP A 30 10.27 5.04 -0.72
CA ASP A 30 10.14 5.67 0.59
C ASP A 30 8.67 5.69 1.04
N ASN A 31 7.76 5.92 0.10
CA ASN A 31 6.35 5.92 0.42
C ASN A 31 5.85 4.53 0.79
N ILE A 32 6.38 3.51 0.12
CA ILE A 32 6.04 2.13 0.46
C ILE A 32 6.52 1.80 1.87
N THR A 33 7.75 2.22 2.19
CA THR A 33 8.29 1.99 3.53
C THR A 33 7.41 2.65 4.58
N GLY A 34 6.99 3.90 4.32
CA GLY A 34 6.13 4.62 5.26
C GLY A 34 4.79 3.94 5.46
N ALA A 35 4.18 3.46 4.37
CA ALA A 35 2.91 2.77 4.46
C ALA A 35 3.05 1.47 5.26
N ASN A 36 4.10 0.70 4.99
CA ASN A 36 4.34 -0.55 5.72
C ASN A 36 4.52 -0.30 7.21
N GLN A 37 5.15 0.81 7.58
CA GLN A 37 5.41 1.11 8.97
C GLN A 37 4.14 1.36 9.78
N VAL A 38 3.06 1.75 9.13
CA VAL A 38 1.78 1.94 9.83
C VAL A 38 0.82 0.79 9.59
N GLY A 39 1.29 -0.29 9.01
CA GLY A 39 0.50 -1.51 8.90
C GLY A 39 -0.23 -1.71 7.59
N LEU A 40 -0.12 -0.78 6.64
CA LEU A 40 -0.67 -1.03 5.32
C LEU A 40 0.18 -2.05 4.57
N HIS A 41 -0.40 -2.68 3.58
CA HIS A 41 0.36 -3.56 2.71
C HIS A 41 0.87 -2.75 1.52
N GLY A 42 2.14 -2.39 1.54
CA GLY A 42 2.72 -1.57 0.49
C GLY A 42 3.16 -2.40 -0.70
N VAL A 43 2.80 -1.94 -1.89
CA VAL A 43 3.19 -2.58 -3.15
C VAL A 43 3.96 -1.57 -3.97
N HIS A 44 5.23 -1.87 -4.24
CA HIS A 44 6.07 -0.96 -5.02
C HIS A 44 5.77 -1.12 -6.49
N TYR A 45 5.22 -0.10 -7.10
CA TYR A 45 4.84 -0.15 -8.51
C TYR A 45 6.08 0.04 -9.39
N LYS A 46 6.34 -0.92 -10.24
CA LYS A 46 7.41 -0.83 -11.23
C LYS A 46 6.85 -0.87 -12.64
N ASN A 47 5.95 -1.80 -12.89
CA ASN A 47 5.25 -1.88 -14.17
C ASN A 47 3.95 -2.63 -13.94
N THR A 48 3.07 -2.55 -14.94
CA THR A 48 1.72 -3.07 -14.78
C THR A 48 1.69 -4.58 -14.60
N LEU A 49 2.54 -5.30 -15.32
CA LEU A 49 2.55 -6.75 -15.22
C LEU A 49 2.93 -7.22 -13.82
N GLU A 50 3.99 -6.63 -13.26
CA GLU A 50 4.41 -7.01 -11.92
C GLU A 50 3.34 -6.64 -10.89
N LEU A 51 2.68 -5.50 -11.09
CA LEU A 51 1.62 -5.09 -10.17
C LEU A 51 0.47 -6.11 -10.18
N ILE A 52 0.06 -6.55 -11.36
CA ILE A 52 -1.01 -7.52 -11.45
C ILE A 52 -0.63 -8.82 -10.74
N GLU A 53 0.59 -9.28 -10.93
CA GLU A 53 1.04 -10.50 -10.27
C GLU A 53 1.07 -10.35 -8.76
N GLU A 54 1.53 -9.19 -8.29
CA GLU A 54 1.57 -8.92 -6.86
C GLU A 54 0.17 -8.94 -6.27
N LEU A 55 -0.78 -8.32 -6.95
CA LEU A 55 -2.15 -8.26 -6.45
C LEU A 55 -2.81 -9.63 -6.46
N LYS A 56 -2.47 -10.48 -7.41
CA LYS A 56 -2.95 -11.86 -7.42
C LYS A 56 -2.37 -12.65 -6.25
N ASP A 57 -1.08 -12.46 -5.98
CA ASP A 57 -0.43 -13.13 -4.86
C ASP A 57 -1.07 -12.76 -3.53
N LEU A 58 -1.61 -11.54 -3.46
CA LEU A 58 -2.30 -11.07 -2.26
C LEU A 58 -3.77 -11.44 -2.23
N ASN A 59 -4.23 -12.17 -3.22
CA ASN A 59 -5.64 -12.56 -3.37
C ASN A 59 -6.58 -11.37 -3.55
N ILE A 60 -6.06 -10.29 -4.12
CA ILE A 60 -6.87 -9.11 -4.41
C ILE A 60 -7.47 -9.21 -5.79
N LEU A 61 -6.71 -9.75 -6.73
CA LEU A 61 -7.19 -10.02 -8.08
C LEU A 61 -7.29 -11.51 -8.29
N ASN A 62 -8.38 -11.94 -8.86
CA ASN A 62 -8.57 -13.34 -9.23
C ASN A 62 -8.46 -13.49 -10.75
N ASP A 63 -8.02 -14.64 -11.19
CA ASP A 63 -7.92 -14.91 -12.63
C ASP A 63 -9.27 -14.94 -13.31
#